data_9a9eaad0a3a489b50da5df49454ad3ae
#
_entry.id   9a9eaad0a3a489b50da5df49454ad3ae
#
_cell.length_a   1.000
_cell.length_b   1.000
_cell.length_c   1.000
_cell.angle_alpha   90.00
_cell.angle_beta   90.00
_cell.angle_gamma   90.00
#
_symmetry.space_group_name_H-M   'P 1'
#
loop_
_entity.id
_entity.type
_entity.pdbx_description
1 polymer ?
#
loop_
_entity_poly.entity_id
_entity_poly.type
_entity_poly.pdbx_seq_one_letter_code
_entity_poly.pdbx_strand_id
1 'polypeptide(L)'
;MKTAIVLGLMASGSSVVHDYLSSREDFDSPFGSNEFKLCSDPTGLHNLYINCYKEFSFYNPSNAINDFLNYTNKVQNYDVYEKHGHPKKLYKKKFNVFSNEFIRKITYVSYKANPEFSNFKINKLESLALKIKRQRYSFFTVRLPVDKKKFLFEAKEYLKKIILNNLEEKKIKKNIVLNQAANLFDPINSSQYFENKKIIVVMRDPRDIFSSMKHRKSKGTPHRNVNTFIKWFKKCYDNKNFKKNLRHKDILVINFESFVTNFDKENKKLCKFLKISSNYKLKKN
;
A
#
# COMPACT_ATOMS: atom_id res chain seq x y z
N MET A 1 6.07 -18.89 7.55
CA MET A 1 6.38 -17.66 6.81
C MET A 1 5.56 -16.53 7.38
N LYS A 2 6.15 -15.37 7.58
CA LYS A 2 5.49 -14.17 8.12
C LYS A 2 5.66 -12.99 7.18
N THR A 3 4.71 -12.07 7.21
CA THR A 3 4.81 -10.80 6.49
C THR A 3 4.98 -9.68 7.52
N ALA A 4 6.16 -9.07 7.56
CA ALA A 4 6.44 -7.88 8.34
C ALA A 4 6.11 -6.64 7.50
N ILE A 5 5.20 -5.80 7.98
CA ILE A 5 4.80 -4.55 7.33
C ILE A 5 5.34 -3.40 8.16
N VAL A 6 6.27 -2.63 7.61
CA VAL A 6 6.85 -1.46 8.28
C VAL A 6 6.12 -0.20 7.82
N LEU A 7 5.58 0.54 8.78
CA LEU A 7 4.82 1.75 8.57
C LEU A 7 5.43 2.93 9.34
N GLY A 8 5.20 4.12 8.85
CA GLY A 8 5.55 5.34 9.55
C GLY A 8 5.14 6.58 8.77
N LEU A 9 5.05 7.72 9.46
CA LEU A 9 4.91 8.99 8.76
C LEU A 9 6.14 9.28 7.90
N MET A 10 5.99 10.15 6.92
CA MET A 10 7.12 10.67 6.14
C MET A 10 8.23 11.16 7.07
N ALA A 11 9.47 10.78 6.79
CA ALA A 11 10.66 11.10 7.58
C ALA A 11 10.69 10.53 9.02
N SER A 12 9.83 9.56 9.36
CA SER A 12 9.83 8.88 10.66
C SER A 12 10.99 7.90 10.85
N GLY A 13 11.73 7.56 9.78
CA GLY A 13 12.78 6.55 9.83
C GLY A 13 12.30 5.11 9.62
N SER A 14 11.07 4.90 9.18
CA SER A 14 10.53 3.56 8.87
C SER A 14 11.39 2.78 7.87
N SER A 15 12.00 3.46 6.90
CA SER A 15 12.91 2.82 5.94
C SER A 15 14.13 2.18 6.62
N VAL A 16 14.65 2.74 7.72
CA VAL A 16 15.80 2.17 8.43
C VAL A 16 15.44 0.81 9.04
N VAL A 17 14.25 0.69 9.66
CA VAL A 17 13.77 -0.58 10.21
C VAL A 17 13.46 -1.58 9.10
N HIS A 18 12.90 -1.11 7.98
CA HIS A 18 12.68 -1.95 6.79
C HIS A 18 14.00 -2.46 6.22
N ASP A 19 14.99 -1.58 6.02
CA ASP A 19 16.29 -1.92 5.43
C ASP A 19 17.06 -2.90 6.34
N TYR A 20 16.97 -2.71 7.66
CA TYR A 20 17.51 -3.66 8.62
C TYR A 20 16.89 -5.05 8.46
N LEU A 21 15.55 -5.15 8.40
CA LEU A 21 14.90 -6.46 8.20
C LEU A 21 15.22 -7.05 6.82
N SER A 22 15.30 -6.24 5.77
CA SER A 22 15.62 -6.70 4.42
C SER A 22 17.05 -7.18 4.25
N SER A 23 17.99 -6.68 5.08
CA SER A 23 19.39 -7.11 5.07
C SER A 23 19.61 -8.48 5.75
N ARG A 24 18.64 -8.99 6.49
CA ARG A 24 18.72 -10.31 7.14
C ARG A 24 18.54 -11.45 6.13
N GLU A 25 19.28 -12.56 6.30
CA GLU A 25 19.17 -13.73 5.44
C GLU A 25 17.80 -14.43 5.51
N ASP A 26 17.08 -14.28 6.64
CA ASP A 26 15.77 -14.89 6.86
C ASP A 26 14.58 -14.08 6.32
N PHE A 27 14.87 -12.95 5.64
CA PHE A 27 13.86 -12.11 4.98
C PHE A 27 14.14 -11.89 3.50
N ASP A 28 13.06 -11.78 2.74
CA ASP A 28 13.07 -11.27 1.37
C ASP A 28 12.28 -9.96 1.29
N SER A 29 12.77 -9.02 0.48
CA SER A 29 12.11 -7.74 0.18
C SER A 29 11.79 -7.69 -1.33
N PRO A 30 10.56 -8.06 -1.73
CA PRO A 30 10.21 -8.19 -3.14
C PRO A 30 10.23 -6.87 -3.92
N PHE A 31 10.19 -5.75 -3.22
CA PHE A 31 10.18 -4.41 -3.81
C PHE A 31 11.46 -3.60 -3.46
N GLY A 32 12.47 -4.26 -2.89
CA GLY A 32 13.67 -3.59 -2.38
C GLY A 32 13.31 -2.56 -1.31
N SER A 33 13.93 -1.39 -1.33
CA SER A 33 13.64 -0.27 -0.42
C SER A 33 12.38 0.53 -0.78
N ASN A 34 11.74 0.22 -1.92
CA ASN A 34 10.58 0.96 -2.39
C ASN A 34 9.32 0.70 -1.56
N GLU A 35 8.44 1.68 -1.52
CA GLU A 35 7.17 1.60 -0.83
C GLU A 35 6.14 0.78 -1.65
N PHE A 36 5.53 -0.22 -1.01
CA PHE A 36 4.47 -1.03 -1.61
C PHE A 36 3.10 -0.45 -1.24
N LYS A 37 2.62 0.52 -2.01
CA LYS A 37 1.40 1.27 -1.67
C LYS A 37 0.09 0.69 -2.22
N LEU A 38 0.11 -0.47 -2.87
CA LEU A 38 -1.07 -1.05 -3.51
C LEU A 38 -2.29 -1.17 -2.58
N CYS A 39 -2.08 -1.42 -1.27
CA CYS A 39 -3.17 -1.51 -0.30
C CYS A 39 -3.51 -0.16 0.36
N SER A 40 -2.64 0.84 0.29
CA SER A 40 -2.77 2.10 1.04
C SER A 40 -3.11 3.32 0.19
N ASP A 41 -2.84 3.27 -1.11
CA ASP A 41 -3.15 4.38 -2.02
C ASP A 41 -4.66 4.60 -2.15
N PRO A 42 -5.10 5.85 -2.40
CA PRO A 42 -6.52 6.22 -2.43
C PRO A 42 -7.38 5.41 -3.40
N THR A 43 -6.81 4.92 -4.50
CA THR A 43 -7.50 4.07 -5.49
C THR A 43 -6.98 2.63 -5.50
N GLY A 44 -6.27 2.25 -4.42
CA GLY A 44 -5.70 0.92 -4.25
C GLY A 44 -6.69 -0.13 -3.74
N LEU A 45 -6.15 -1.30 -3.39
CA LEU A 45 -6.93 -2.49 -3.03
C LEU A 45 -7.87 -2.27 -1.83
N HIS A 46 -7.45 -1.47 -0.83
CA HIS A 46 -8.30 -1.22 0.33
C HIS A 46 -9.48 -0.30 0.01
N ASN A 47 -9.27 0.72 -0.82
CA ASN A 47 -10.37 1.56 -1.31
C ASN A 47 -11.38 0.75 -2.14
N LEU A 48 -10.89 -0.15 -2.99
CA LEU A 48 -11.75 -1.08 -3.73
C LEU A 48 -12.64 -1.91 -2.79
N TYR A 49 -12.04 -2.48 -1.73
CA TYR A 49 -12.79 -3.23 -0.72
C TYR A 49 -13.83 -2.37 0.01
N ILE A 50 -13.48 -1.15 0.41
CA ILE A 50 -14.40 -0.22 1.10
C ILE A 50 -15.62 0.04 0.23
N ASN A 51 -15.44 0.39 -1.03
CA ASN A 51 -16.52 0.70 -1.95
C ASN A 51 -17.36 -0.53 -2.37
N CYS A 52 -16.78 -1.72 -2.31
CA CYS A 52 -17.53 -2.95 -2.56
C CYS A 52 -18.38 -3.41 -1.38
N TYR A 53 -17.99 -3.11 -0.11
CA TYR A 53 -18.63 -3.78 1.04
C TYR A 53 -18.95 -2.86 2.22
N LYS A 54 -18.31 -1.70 2.37
CA LYS A 54 -18.56 -0.77 3.47
C LYS A 54 -19.43 0.39 3.04
N GLU A 55 -19.16 0.92 1.86
CA GLU A 55 -19.88 2.03 1.24
C GLU A 55 -20.58 1.56 -0.04
N PHE A 56 -21.19 0.37 0.02
CA PHE A 56 -21.86 -0.22 -1.12
C PHE A 56 -23.02 0.66 -1.58
N SER A 57 -23.00 0.98 -2.87
CA SER A 57 -24.14 1.54 -3.60
C SER A 57 -24.17 0.90 -4.99
N PHE A 58 -25.21 1.20 -5.77
CA PHE A 58 -25.39 0.57 -7.07
C PHE A 58 -24.20 0.77 -8.03
N TYR A 59 -23.49 1.88 -7.90
CA TYR A 59 -22.37 2.24 -8.79
C TYR A 59 -21.00 2.34 -8.14
N ASN A 60 -20.90 2.43 -6.81
CA ASN A 60 -19.61 2.56 -6.11
C ASN A 60 -18.63 1.43 -6.44
N PRO A 61 -19.03 0.15 -6.45
CA PRO A 61 -18.13 -0.93 -6.83
C PRO A 61 -17.55 -0.77 -8.24
N SER A 62 -18.39 -0.36 -9.19
CA SER A 62 -17.98 -0.18 -10.59
C SER A 62 -17.00 0.95 -10.77
N ASN A 63 -17.23 2.09 -10.09
CA ASN A 63 -16.30 3.22 -10.08
C ASN A 63 -14.96 2.80 -9.45
N ALA A 64 -15.00 2.16 -8.27
CA ALA A 64 -13.79 1.71 -7.58
C ALA A 64 -12.99 0.67 -8.38
N ILE A 65 -13.65 -0.23 -9.11
CA ILE A 65 -13.01 -1.18 -10.03
C ILE A 65 -12.32 -0.44 -11.18
N ASN A 66 -12.98 0.54 -11.79
CA ASN A 66 -12.39 1.33 -12.88
C ASN A 66 -11.19 2.15 -12.37
N ASP A 67 -11.31 2.78 -11.20
CA ASP A 67 -10.23 3.55 -10.58
C ASP A 67 -9.05 2.65 -10.22
N PHE A 68 -9.30 1.45 -9.71
CA PHE A 68 -8.26 0.46 -9.41
C PHE A 68 -7.53 -0.01 -10.68
N LEU A 69 -8.26 -0.30 -11.78
CA LEU A 69 -7.65 -0.67 -13.05
C LEU A 69 -6.81 0.48 -13.64
N ASN A 70 -7.32 1.71 -13.59
CA ASN A 70 -6.58 2.89 -14.02
C ASN A 70 -5.31 3.10 -13.18
N TYR A 71 -5.41 2.91 -11.87
CA TYR A 71 -4.28 2.97 -10.95
C TYR A 71 -3.22 1.91 -11.30
N THR A 72 -3.61 0.65 -11.44
CA THR A 72 -2.67 -0.44 -11.74
C THR A 72 -1.99 -0.26 -13.09
N ASN A 73 -2.70 0.25 -14.11
CA ASN A 73 -2.13 0.58 -15.42
C ASN A 73 -1.08 1.70 -15.33
N LYS A 74 -1.34 2.75 -14.53
CA LYS A 74 -0.38 3.84 -14.32
C LYS A 74 0.85 3.35 -13.57
N VAL A 75 0.67 2.59 -12.50
CA VAL A 75 1.76 2.10 -11.65
C VAL A 75 2.62 1.07 -12.37
N GLN A 76 2.05 0.22 -13.24
CA GLN A 76 2.82 -0.71 -14.09
C GLN A 76 3.86 0.03 -14.95
N ASN A 77 3.53 1.23 -15.41
CA ASN A 77 4.38 2.03 -16.31
C ASN A 77 5.27 3.01 -15.55
N TYR A 78 5.10 3.12 -14.24
CA TYR A 78 5.88 4.05 -13.41
C TYR A 78 7.27 3.48 -13.12
N ASP A 79 8.29 4.32 -13.34
CA ASP A 79 9.68 3.99 -13.03
C ASP A 79 10.03 4.46 -11.62
N VAL A 80 10.69 3.60 -10.87
CA VAL A 80 11.32 3.93 -9.58
C VAL A 80 12.83 4.02 -9.77
N TYR A 81 13.46 4.94 -9.05
CA TYR A 81 14.90 5.15 -9.11
C TYR A 81 15.51 4.66 -7.80
N GLU A 82 16.44 3.73 -7.89
CA GLU A 82 17.32 3.36 -6.77
C GLU A 82 18.42 4.42 -6.62
N LYS A 83 18.97 4.57 -5.40
CA LYS A 83 19.88 5.68 -5.04
C LYS A 83 21.04 5.91 -6.00
N HIS A 84 21.46 4.91 -6.74
CA HIS A 84 22.57 4.98 -7.71
C HIS A 84 22.31 4.13 -8.97
N GLY A 85 21.05 3.83 -9.27
CA GLY A 85 20.69 2.89 -10.31
C GLY A 85 19.88 3.48 -11.47
N HIS A 86 19.80 2.72 -12.52
CA HIS A 86 18.93 3.00 -13.65
C HIS A 86 17.44 2.90 -13.22
N PRO A 87 16.55 3.63 -13.90
CA PRO A 87 15.12 3.50 -13.65
C PRO A 87 14.67 2.05 -13.88
N LYS A 88 13.91 1.52 -12.94
CA LYS A 88 13.31 0.19 -13.07
C LYS A 88 11.82 0.23 -12.74
N LYS A 89 11.07 -0.72 -13.28
CA LYS A 89 9.66 -0.87 -12.93
C LYS A 89 9.51 -1.42 -11.52
N LEU A 90 8.67 -0.75 -10.71
CA LEU A 90 8.33 -1.22 -9.36
C LEU A 90 7.65 -2.59 -9.41
N TYR A 91 6.77 -2.77 -10.40
CA TYR A 91 6.07 -4.02 -10.65
C TYR A 91 6.53 -4.66 -11.97
N LYS A 92 6.80 -5.96 -11.95
CA LYS A 92 7.23 -6.70 -13.13
C LYS A 92 6.10 -6.89 -14.15
N LYS A 93 6.44 -7.27 -15.38
CA LYS A 93 5.57 -7.30 -16.58
C LYS A 93 4.17 -7.92 -16.39
N LYS A 94 4.01 -8.92 -15.52
CA LYS A 94 2.72 -9.61 -15.32
C LYS A 94 1.75 -8.89 -14.37
N PHE A 95 2.12 -7.75 -13.82
CA PHE A 95 1.30 -7.05 -12.81
C PHE A 95 -0.10 -6.71 -13.32
N ASN A 96 -0.22 -6.10 -14.51
CA ASN A 96 -1.52 -5.79 -15.12
C ASN A 96 -2.33 -7.04 -15.48
N VAL A 97 -1.66 -8.12 -15.87
CA VAL A 97 -2.34 -9.40 -16.14
C VAL A 97 -2.99 -9.92 -14.86
N PHE A 98 -2.24 -9.92 -13.76
CA PHE A 98 -2.77 -10.34 -12.46
C PHE A 98 -3.88 -9.40 -11.95
N SER A 99 -3.76 -8.10 -12.19
CA SER A 99 -4.78 -7.12 -11.80
C SER A 99 -6.10 -7.34 -12.55
N ASN A 100 -6.02 -7.56 -13.85
CA ASN A 100 -7.21 -7.87 -14.67
C ASN A 100 -7.84 -9.23 -14.30
N GLU A 101 -7.00 -10.24 -14.05
CA GLU A 101 -7.47 -11.57 -13.58
C GLU A 101 -8.18 -11.44 -12.23
N PHE A 102 -7.60 -10.68 -11.30
CA PHE A 102 -8.20 -10.42 -10.00
C PHE A 102 -9.57 -9.76 -10.14
N ILE A 103 -9.68 -8.68 -10.93
CA ILE A 103 -10.96 -7.99 -11.16
C ILE A 103 -12.01 -8.93 -11.78
N ARG A 104 -11.61 -9.77 -12.73
CA ARG A 104 -12.52 -10.77 -13.32
C ARG A 104 -13.05 -11.73 -12.25
N LYS A 105 -12.22 -12.19 -11.34
CA LYS A 105 -12.58 -13.14 -10.29
C LYS A 105 -13.48 -12.55 -9.20
N ILE A 106 -13.31 -11.26 -8.89
CA ILE A 106 -14.14 -10.57 -7.89
C ILE A 106 -15.42 -9.96 -8.48
N THR A 107 -15.61 -10.01 -9.78
CA THR A 107 -16.84 -9.55 -10.46
C THR A 107 -17.83 -10.70 -10.55
N TYR A 108 -18.98 -10.56 -9.88
CA TYR A 108 -20.07 -11.53 -9.93
C TYR A 108 -20.93 -11.35 -11.18
N VAL A 109 -21.33 -10.10 -11.43
CA VAL A 109 -22.17 -9.74 -12.58
C VAL A 109 -21.59 -8.49 -13.25
N SER A 110 -21.67 -8.44 -14.59
CA SER A 110 -21.24 -7.27 -15.36
C SER A 110 -22.18 -7.04 -16.53
N TYR A 111 -22.64 -5.79 -16.71
CA TYR A 111 -23.48 -5.38 -17.83
C TYR A 111 -23.22 -3.92 -18.22
N LYS A 112 -23.66 -3.54 -19.42
CA LYS A 112 -23.60 -2.16 -19.91
C LYS A 112 -24.85 -1.40 -19.47
N ALA A 113 -24.66 -0.23 -18.91
CA ALA A 113 -25.71 0.70 -18.53
C ALA A 113 -25.38 2.11 -19.01
N ASN A 114 -26.35 2.97 -18.97
CA ASN A 114 -26.19 4.39 -19.27
C ASN A 114 -26.76 5.24 -18.13
N PRO A 115 -26.11 5.27 -16.95
CA PRO A 115 -26.51 6.16 -15.88
C PRO A 115 -26.18 7.61 -16.23
N GLU A 116 -27.03 8.54 -15.86
CA GLU A 116 -26.85 9.98 -16.16
C GLU A 116 -25.48 10.51 -15.74
N PHE A 117 -24.97 10.09 -14.58
CA PHE A 117 -23.67 10.54 -14.09
C PHE A 117 -22.49 10.14 -15.00
N SER A 118 -22.63 9.12 -15.84
CA SER A 118 -21.59 8.74 -16.79
C SER A 118 -21.33 9.83 -17.82
N ASN A 119 -22.36 10.62 -18.12
CA ASN A 119 -22.27 11.71 -19.09
C ASN A 119 -21.53 12.92 -18.53
N PHE A 120 -21.54 13.13 -17.19
CA PHE A 120 -20.81 14.22 -16.54
C PHE A 120 -19.29 14.00 -16.47
N LYS A 121 -18.85 12.76 -16.64
CA LYS A 121 -17.43 12.39 -16.62
C LYS A 121 -16.76 12.37 -17.98
N ILE A 122 -17.51 12.66 -19.06
CA ILE A 122 -17.02 12.64 -20.44
C ILE A 122 -16.11 13.87 -20.66
N ASN A 123 -14.88 13.65 -21.07
CA ASN A 123 -14.00 14.73 -21.50
C ASN A 123 -14.34 15.20 -22.92
N LYS A 124 -13.76 16.33 -23.35
CA LYS A 124 -14.03 16.92 -24.67
C LYS A 124 -13.74 15.98 -25.84
N LEU A 125 -12.69 15.16 -25.75
CA LEU A 125 -12.33 14.21 -26.80
C LEU A 125 -13.33 13.03 -26.87
N GLU A 126 -13.73 12.52 -25.72
CA GLU A 126 -14.77 11.47 -25.64
C GLU A 126 -16.11 11.99 -26.14
N SER A 127 -16.49 13.23 -25.81
CA SER A 127 -17.69 13.88 -26.34
C SER A 127 -17.65 13.98 -27.86
N LEU A 128 -16.51 14.35 -28.43
CA LEU A 128 -16.33 14.42 -29.88
C LEU A 128 -16.43 13.03 -30.51
N ALA A 129 -15.79 12.01 -29.91
CA ALA A 129 -15.87 10.63 -30.36
C ALA A 129 -17.32 10.09 -30.35
N LEU A 130 -18.12 10.43 -29.35
CA LEU A 130 -19.54 10.06 -29.29
C LEU A 130 -20.35 10.73 -30.43
N LYS A 131 -20.08 12.02 -30.70
CA LYS A 131 -20.72 12.73 -31.82
C LYS A 131 -20.39 12.11 -33.17
N ILE A 132 -19.11 11.75 -33.41
CA ILE A 132 -18.68 11.07 -34.64
C ILE A 132 -19.39 9.72 -34.79
N LYS A 133 -19.52 8.96 -33.70
CA LYS A 133 -20.22 7.66 -33.67
C LYS A 133 -21.74 7.78 -33.68
N ARG A 134 -22.31 8.99 -33.74
CA ARG A 134 -23.75 9.27 -33.61
C ARG A 134 -24.39 8.65 -32.35
N GLN A 135 -23.60 8.51 -31.27
CA GLN A 135 -24.06 7.99 -29.98
C GLN A 135 -24.42 9.16 -29.06
N ARG A 136 -25.64 9.13 -28.51
CA ARG A 136 -26.11 10.17 -27.57
C ARG A 136 -25.52 10.00 -26.16
N TYR A 137 -25.04 8.80 -25.82
CA TYR A 137 -24.69 8.44 -24.45
C TYR A 137 -23.41 7.61 -24.39
N SER A 138 -22.63 7.80 -23.32
CA SER A 138 -21.51 6.94 -22.98
C SER A 138 -22.04 5.71 -22.21
N PHE A 139 -21.61 4.52 -22.63
CA PHE A 139 -21.94 3.31 -21.89
C PHE A 139 -20.96 3.11 -20.74
N PHE A 140 -21.52 2.95 -19.56
CA PHE A 140 -20.80 2.60 -18.35
C PHE A 140 -20.90 1.09 -18.09
N THR A 141 -19.80 0.44 -17.74
CA THR A 141 -19.83 -0.97 -17.36
C THR A 141 -20.11 -1.08 -15.88
N VAL A 142 -21.32 -1.50 -15.53
CA VAL A 142 -21.68 -1.85 -14.17
C VAL A 142 -21.05 -3.20 -13.82
N ARG A 143 -20.41 -3.26 -12.65
CA ARG A 143 -19.83 -4.49 -12.10
C ARG A 143 -20.24 -4.62 -10.64
N LEU A 144 -20.90 -5.71 -10.30
CA LEU A 144 -21.26 -6.05 -8.94
C LEU A 144 -20.25 -7.08 -8.40
N PRO A 145 -19.76 -6.91 -7.17
CA PRO A 145 -18.74 -7.77 -6.60
C PRO A 145 -19.33 -9.12 -6.16
N VAL A 146 -18.46 -10.12 -6.07
CA VAL A 146 -18.71 -11.38 -5.38
C VAL A 146 -18.93 -11.14 -3.88
N ASP A 147 -19.29 -12.18 -3.12
CA ASP A 147 -19.35 -12.09 -1.66
C ASP A 147 -17.98 -11.70 -1.04
N LYS A 148 -18.06 -11.15 0.18
CA LYS A 148 -16.89 -10.63 0.90
C LYS A 148 -15.82 -11.70 1.16
N LYS A 149 -16.19 -12.96 1.46
CA LYS A 149 -15.24 -14.04 1.76
C LYS A 149 -14.42 -14.37 0.52
N LYS A 150 -15.09 -14.50 -0.63
CA LYS A 150 -14.44 -14.75 -1.92
C LYS A 150 -13.54 -13.59 -2.34
N PHE A 151 -13.99 -12.34 -2.16
CA PHE A 151 -13.12 -11.18 -2.41
C PHE A 151 -11.83 -11.23 -1.60
N LEU A 152 -11.94 -11.48 -0.29
CA LEU A 152 -10.75 -11.53 0.60
C LEU A 152 -9.81 -12.67 0.22
N PHE A 153 -10.35 -13.81 -0.18
CA PHE A 153 -9.56 -14.93 -0.70
C PHE A 153 -8.80 -14.54 -1.98
N GLU A 154 -9.51 -14.02 -2.97
CA GLU A 154 -8.89 -13.62 -4.25
C GLU A 154 -7.89 -12.46 -4.09
N ALA A 155 -8.14 -11.54 -3.16
CA ALA A 155 -7.21 -10.46 -2.85
C ALA A 155 -5.88 -10.97 -2.24
N LYS A 156 -5.94 -12.00 -1.37
CA LYS A 156 -4.74 -12.65 -0.84
C LYS A 156 -3.95 -13.37 -1.93
N GLU A 157 -4.63 -14.13 -2.79
CA GLU A 157 -3.99 -14.82 -3.91
C GLU A 157 -3.39 -13.83 -4.93
N TYR A 158 -4.06 -12.71 -5.17
CA TYR A 158 -3.54 -11.63 -6.01
C TYR A 158 -2.24 -11.04 -5.46
N LEU A 159 -2.21 -10.67 -4.19
CA LEU A 159 -0.98 -10.14 -3.55
C LEU A 159 0.15 -11.17 -3.55
N LYS A 160 -0.15 -12.44 -3.28
CA LYS A 160 0.83 -13.53 -3.33
C LYS A 160 1.43 -13.68 -4.72
N LYS A 161 0.63 -13.62 -5.79
CA LYS A 161 1.10 -13.65 -7.17
C LYS A 161 2.05 -12.47 -7.49
N ILE A 162 1.72 -11.26 -7.03
CA ILE A 162 2.56 -10.08 -7.21
C ILE A 162 3.91 -10.24 -6.50
N ILE A 163 3.90 -10.67 -5.25
CA ILE A 163 5.10 -10.90 -4.44
C ILE A 163 6.00 -11.94 -5.13
N LEU A 164 5.45 -13.10 -5.50
CA LEU A 164 6.19 -14.16 -6.19
C LEU A 164 6.77 -13.68 -7.53
N ASN A 165 6.00 -12.93 -8.31
CA ASN A 165 6.45 -12.38 -9.58
C ASN A 165 7.61 -11.40 -9.40
N ASN A 166 7.60 -10.59 -8.34
CA ASN A 166 8.67 -9.64 -8.05
C ASN A 166 9.94 -10.34 -7.53
N LEU A 167 9.80 -11.44 -6.80
CA LEU A 167 10.94 -12.28 -6.36
C LEU A 167 11.49 -13.18 -7.48
N GLU A 168 10.77 -13.32 -8.61
CA GLU A 168 11.07 -14.30 -9.68
C GLU A 168 11.09 -15.76 -9.17
N GLU A 169 10.29 -16.04 -8.16
CA GLU A 169 10.23 -17.31 -7.45
C GLU A 169 8.88 -18.01 -7.68
N LYS A 170 8.91 -19.34 -7.65
CA LYS A 170 7.69 -20.15 -7.73
C LYS A 170 6.95 -20.23 -6.40
N LYS A 171 7.67 -20.08 -5.28
CA LYS A 171 7.11 -20.06 -3.91
C LYS A 171 7.94 -19.15 -3.01
N ILE A 172 7.28 -18.62 -2.00
CA ILE A 172 7.94 -17.81 -0.97
C ILE A 172 8.66 -18.76 0.00
N LYS A 173 9.98 -18.63 0.12
CA LYS A 173 10.83 -19.49 0.96
C LYS A 173 11.17 -18.86 2.30
N LYS A 174 11.24 -17.53 2.38
CA LYS A 174 11.64 -16.76 3.57
C LYS A 174 10.47 -15.93 4.10
N ASN A 175 10.67 -15.25 5.23
CA ASN A 175 9.77 -14.20 5.66
C ASN A 175 9.83 -13.03 4.67
N ILE A 176 8.76 -12.26 4.58
CA ILE A 176 8.67 -11.10 3.67
C ILE A 176 8.64 -9.83 4.52
N VAL A 177 9.42 -8.84 4.11
CA VAL A 177 9.30 -7.46 4.63
C VAL A 177 8.81 -6.52 3.55
N LEU A 178 7.83 -5.68 3.89
CA LEU A 178 7.20 -4.70 3.01
C LEU A 178 7.23 -3.32 3.65
N ASN A 179 7.62 -2.32 2.87
CA ASN A 179 7.61 -0.92 3.28
C ASN A 179 6.28 -0.26 2.89
N GLN A 180 5.58 0.39 3.83
CA GLN A 180 4.33 1.14 3.64
C GLN A 180 3.18 0.35 2.99
N ALA A 181 3.10 -0.97 3.25
CA ALA A 181 2.15 -1.87 2.59
C ALA A 181 0.72 -1.82 3.16
N ALA A 182 0.45 -0.94 4.10
CA ALA A 182 -0.87 -0.70 4.67
C ALA A 182 -1.05 0.79 5.00
N ASN A 183 -2.29 1.19 5.21
CA ASN A 183 -2.60 2.55 5.67
C ASN A 183 -2.19 2.69 7.15
N LEU A 184 -1.31 3.64 7.43
CA LEU A 184 -0.82 3.92 8.78
C LEU A 184 -1.96 4.22 9.79
N PHE A 185 -3.04 4.86 9.33
CA PHE A 185 -4.17 5.25 10.19
C PHE A 185 -5.24 4.17 10.36
N ASP A 186 -5.20 3.14 9.51
CA ASP A 186 -6.04 1.94 9.62
C ASP A 186 -5.24 0.66 9.25
N PRO A 187 -4.16 0.38 9.99
CA PRO A 187 -3.20 -0.65 9.62
C PRO A 187 -3.79 -2.07 9.66
N ILE A 188 -4.72 -2.33 10.56
CA ILE A 188 -5.30 -3.67 10.74
C ILE A 188 -6.23 -4.02 9.57
N ASN A 189 -7.16 -3.12 9.22
CA ASN A 189 -8.11 -3.38 8.14
C ASN A 189 -7.42 -3.33 6.76
N SER A 190 -6.55 -2.35 6.53
CA SER A 190 -5.86 -2.21 5.24
C SER A 190 -4.82 -3.30 4.98
N SER A 191 -4.39 -4.03 6.00
CA SER A 191 -3.47 -5.17 5.88
C SER A 191 -4.15 -6.54 5.93
N GLN A 192 -5.49 -6.62 5.94
CA GLN A 192 -6.23 -7.88 6.05
C GLN A 192 -5.99 -8.86 4.88
N TYR A 193 -5.40 -8.37 3.81
CA TYR A 193 -5.07 -9.15 2.62
C TYR A 193 -3.74 -9.91 2.72
N PHE A 194 -2.95 -9.68 3.78
CA PHE A 194 -1.71 -10.39 4.04
C PHE A 194 -1.92 -11.47 5.11
N GLU A 195 -1.43 -12.67 4.83
CA GLU A 195 -1.44 -13.75 5.80
C GLU A 195 -0.29 -13.62 6.80
N ASN A 196 -0.52 -14.11 8.04
CA ASN A 196 0.49 -14.13 9.11
C ASN A 196 1.26 -12.79 9.25
N LYS A 197 0.52 -11.66 9.13
CA LYS A 197 1.10 -10.32 9.17
C LYS A 197 1.48 -9.90 10.57
N LYS A 198 2.57 -9.15 10.66
CA LYS A 198 2.97 -8.36 11.83
C LYS A 198 3.29 -6.95 11.34
N ILE A 199 2.81 -5.95 12.06
CA ILE A 199 2.93 -4.55 11.68
C ILE A 199 3.89 -3.86 12.65
N ILE A 200 4.81 -3.11 12.10
CA ILE A 200 5.79 -2.33 12.85
C ILE A 200 5.53 -0.86 12.52
N VAL A 201 5.14 -0.09 13.51
CA VAL A 201 4.91 1.35 13.35
C VAL A 201 6.10 2.10 13.93
N VAL A 202 6.81 2.83 13.10
CA VAL A 202 7.97 3.62 13.52
C VAL A 202 7.51 5.05 13.79
N MET A 203 7.72 5.48 15.04
CA MET A 203 7.46 6.83 15.52
C MET A 203 8.77 7.57 15.74
N ARG A 204 8.76 8.88 15.55
CA ARG A 204 9.92 9.76 15.69
C ARG A 204 9.51 11.09 16.28
N ASP A 205 10.43 11.77 16.93
CA ASP A 205 10.22 13.13 17.45
C ASP A 205 9.75 14.07 16.31
N PRO A 206 8.63 14.80 16.49
CA PRO A 206 8.10 15.68 15.47
C PRO A 206 9.06 16.79 15.03
N ARG A 207 9.95 17.25 15.92
CA ARG A 207 10.96 18.26 15.59
C ARG A 207 11.96 17.73 14.58
N ASP A 208 12.38 16.47 14.76
CA ASP A 208 13.31 15.80 13.86
C ASP A 208 12.66 15.43 12.53
N ILE A 209 11.36 15.07 12.56
CA ILE A 209 10.56 14.88 11.34
C ILE A 209 10.53 16.18 10.55
N PHE A 210 10.18 17.31 11.18
CA PHE A 210 10.13 18.62 10.51
C PHE A 210 11.48 19.03 9.95
N SER A 211 12.55 18.92 10.74
CA SER A 211 13.93 19.23 10.33
C SER A 211 14.32 18.39 9.10
N SER A 212 14.08 17.08 9.14
CA SER A 212 14.36 16.17 8.02
C SER A 212 13.56 16.52 6.77
N MET A 213 12.28 16.86 6.90
CA MET A 213 11.45 17.31 5.78
C MET A 213 11.94 18.61 5.17
N LYS A 214 12.34 19.56 6.00
CA LYS A 214 12.88 20.87 5.59
C LYS A 214 14.21 20.69 4.85
N HIS A 215 15.13 19.93 5.42
CA HIS A 215 16.45 19.67 4.82
C HIS A 215 16.31 18.99 3.44
N ARG A 216 15.44 17.98 3.31
CA ARG A 216 15.22 17.27 2.04
C ARG A 216 14.34 18.04 1.05
N LYS A 217 13.80 19.19 1.42
CA LYS A 217 12.81 19.94 0.62
C LYS A 217 11.68 19.03 0.11
N SER A 218 11.17 18.18 1.00
CA SER A 218 10.28 17.06 0.68
C SER A 218 8.99 17.55 0.02
N LYS A 219 8.81 17.28 -1.27
CA LYS A 219 7.58 17.61 -2.00
C LYS A 219 6.39 16.87 -1.37
N GLY A 220 5.23 17.51 -1.29
CA GLY A 220 4.01 16.91 -0.72
C GLY A 220 3.96 16.91 0.83
N THR A 221 4.87 17.62 1.51
CA THR A 221 4.86 17.77 2.97
C THR A 221 4.84 19.24 3.39
N PRO A 222 4.33 19.56 4.58
CA PRO A 222 4.28 20.94 5.08
C PRO A 222 5.63 21.42 5.64
N HIS A 223 6.74 21.18 4.90
CA HIS A 223 8.10 21.49 5.36
C HIS A 223 8.46 22.98 5.35
N ARG A 224 7.66 23.82 4.68
CA ARG A 224 7.96 25.27 4.53
C ARG A 224 7.49 26.11 5.71
N ASN A 225 6.48 25.64 6.44
CA ASN A 225 5.87 26.42 7.52
C ASN A 225 5.63 25.53 8.75
N VAL A 226 6.24 25.92 9.87
CA VAL A 226 6.17 25.18 11.13
C VAL A 226 4.75 25.10 11.70
N ASN A 227 3.95 26.17 11.59
CA ASN A 227 2.59 26.17 12.10
C ASN A 227 1.70 25.23 11.29
N THR A 228 1.88 25.20 9.98
CA THR A 228 1.17 24.23 9.10
C THR A 228 1.59 22.80 9.43
N PHE A 229 2.89 22.58 9.68
CA PHE A 229 3.39 21.27 10.09
C PHE A 229 2.79 20.82 11.43
N ILE A 230 2.73 21.70 12.44
CA ILE A 230 2.16 21.39 13.76
C ILE A 230 0.69 20.98 13.61
N LYS A 231 -0.11 21.74 12.85
CA LYS A 231 -1.53 21.43 12.60
C LYS A 231 -1.69 20.09 11.89
N TRP A 232 -0.89 19.84 10.85
CA TRP A 232 -0.88 18.59 10.12
C TRP A 232 -0.48 17.41 11.01
N PHE A 233 0.61 17.54 11.76
CA PHE A 233 1.12 16.50 12.66
C PHE A 233 0.09 16.14 13.74
N LYS A 234 -0.47 17.14 14.41
CA LYS A 234 -1.53 16.94 15.41
C LYS A 234 -2.72 16.19 14.79
N LYS A 235 -3.19 16.60 13.61
CA LYS A 235 -4.30 15.93 12.93
C LYS A 235 -4.01 14.47 12.63
N CYS A 236 -2.78 14.14 12.25
CA CYS A 236 -2.35 12.76 12.04
C CYS A 236 -2.35 11.94 13.34
N TYR A 237 -1.75 12.46 14.40
CA TYR A 237 -1.58 11.72 15.66
C TYR A 237 -2.81 11.75 16.57
N ASP A 238 -3.69 12.74 16.45
CA ASP A 238 -4.92 12.81 17.22
C ASP A 238 -6.07 11.96 16.64
N ASN A 239 -5.83 11.25 15.55
CA ASN A 239 -6.78 10.30 15.00
C ASN A 239 -7.06 9.18 16.02
N LYS A 240 -8.34 9.10 16.48
CA LYS A 240 -8.75 8.14 17.50
C LYS A 240 -8.51 6.68 17.08
N ASN A 241 -8.75 6.36 15.80
CA ASN A 241 -8.54 5.02 15.26
C ASN A 241 -7.07 4.67 15.24
N PHE A 242 -6.19 5.61 14.87
CA PHE A 242 -4.75 5.41 14.92
C PHE A 242 -4.28 5.07 16.34
N LYS A 243 -4.63 5.89 17.35
CA LYS A 243 -4.28 5.65 18.76
C LYS A 243 -4.78 4.29 19.27
N LYS A 244 -6.00 3.90 18.90
CA LYS A 244 -6.56 2.59 19.25
C LYS A 244 -5.79 1.44 18.60
N ASN A 245 -5.47 1.58 17.31
CA ASN A 245 -4.75 0.55 16.55
C ASN A 245 -3.34 0.30 17.10
N LEU A 246 -2.62 1.33 17.57
CA LEU A 246 -1.27 1.17 18.15
C LEU A 246 -1.21 0.19 19.34
N ARG A 247 -2.34 -0.09 19.98
CA ARG A 247 -2.46 -1.05 21.11
C ARG A 247 -2.79 -2.48 20.66
N HIS A 248 -2.93 -2.72 19.35
CA HIS A 248 -3.31 -4.04 18.85
C HIS A 248 -2.15 -5.03 18.97
N LYS A 249 -2.43 -6.29 19.35
CA LYS A 249 -1.43 -7.36 19.56
C LYS A 249 -0.55 -7.68 18.35
N ASP A 250 -0.99 -7.34 17.15
CA ASP A 250 -0.24 -7.53 15.90
C ASP A 250 0.50 -6.26 15.45
N ILE A 251 0.57 -5.23 16.31
CA ILE A 251 1.31 -4.00 16.08
C ILE A 251 2.39 -3.84 17.13
N LEU A 252 3.61 -3.60 16.69
CA LEU A 252 4.73 -3.15 17.49
C LEU A 252 5.04 -1.71 17.18
N VAL A 253 5.06 -0.84 18.18
CA VAL A 253 5.52 0.53 18.03
C VAL A 253 7.01 0.58 18.38
N ILE A 254 7.81 1.12 17.48
CA ILE A 254 9.25 1.38 17.66
C ILE A 254 9.45 2.90 17.66
N ASN A 255 10.14 3.41 18.69
CA ASN A 255 10.67 4.76 18.66
C ASN A 255 11.98 4.75 17.86
N PHE A 256 12.08 5.63 16.87
CA PHE A 256 13.24 5.68 15.96
C PHE A 256 14.53 5.99 16.69
N GLU A 257 14.51 6.97 17.60
CA GLU A 257 15.67 7.38 18.37
C GLU A 257 16.18 6.21 19.21
N SER A 258 15.30 5.50 19.92
CA SER A 258 15.65 4.30 20.69
C SER A 258 16.19 3.18 19.80
N PHE A 259 15.64 3.00 18.61
CA PHE A 259 16.13 1.98 17.69
C PHE A 259 17.55 2.26 17.21
N VAL A 260 17.94 3.52 17.07
CA VAL A 260 19.29 3.90 16.65
C VAL A 260 20.28 3.90 17.83
N THR A 261 19.87 4.42 19.00
CA THR A 261 20.77 4.58 20.15
C THR A 261 20.88 3.35 21.04
N ASN A 262 19.83 2.50 21.09
CA ASN A 262 19.75 1.29 21.92
C ASN A 262 19.40 0.06 21.07
N PHE A 263 20.11 -0.11 19.97
CA PHE A 263 19.80 -1.08 18.93
C PHE A 263 19.58 -2.51 19.47
N ASP A 264 20.47 -3.04 20.30
CA ASP A 264 20.39 -4.41 20.80
C ASP A 264 19.11 -4.67 21.59
N LYS A 265 18.68 -3.72 22.41
CA LYS A 265 17.44 -3.80 23.18
C LYS A 265 16.20 -3.80 22.26
N GLU A 266 16.15 -2.85 21.33
CA GLU A 266 15.02 -2.73 20.42
C GLU A 266 15.00 -3.87 19.40
N ASN A 267 16.15 -4.37 18.95
CA ASN A 267 16.25 -5.57 18.13
C ASN A 267 15.74 -6.82 18.83
N LYS A 268 16.10 -7.05 20.09
CA LYS A 268 15.56 -8.17 20.89
C LYS A 268 14.03 -8.11 20.98
N LYS A 269 13.48 -6.91 21.20
CA LYS A 269 12.03 -6.66 21.25
C LYS A 269 11.36 -6.93 19.90
N LEU A 270 11.96 -6.46 18.81
CA LEU A 270 11.49 -6.67 17.43
C LEU A 270 11.50 -8.17 17.08
N CYS A 271 12.61 -8.86 17.36
CA CYS A 271 12.74 -10.29 17.10
C CYS A 271 11.74 -11.13 17.89
N LYS A 272 11.53 -10.81 19.19
CA LYS A 272 10.49 -11.44 20.02
C LYS A 272 9.10 -11.25 19.43
N PHE A 273 8.76 -10.02 19.00
CA PHE A 273 7.47 -9.70 18.40
C PHE A 273 7.26 -10.45 17.07
N LEU A 274 8.27 -10.47 16.22
CA LEU A 274 8.25 -11.20 14.95
C LEU A 274 8.41 -12.72 15.14
N LYS A 275 8.74 -13.21 16.36
CA LYS A 275 9.07 -14.61 16.65
C LYS A 275 10.14 -15.16 15.70
N ILE A 276 11.26 -14.46 15.60
CA ILE A 276 12.44 -14.81 14.83
C ILE A 276 13.66 -14.82 15.74
N SER A 277 14.76 -15.44 15.30
CA SER A 277 16.01 -15.47 16.07
C SER A 277 16.61 -14.06 16.20
N SER A 278 17.12 -13.73 17.39
CA SER A 278 17.94 -12.54 17.58
C SER A 278 19.37 -12.73 17.04
N ASN A 279 19.86 -13.97 16.99
CA ASN A 279 21.09 -14.32 16.31
C ASN A 279 20.79 -14.49 14.83
N TYR A 280 21.28 -13.58 14.01
CA TYR A 280 21.00 -13.53 12.58
C TYR A 280 22.28 -13.31 11.78
N LYS A 281 22.25 -13.78 10.54
CA LYS A 281 23.25 -13.45 9.54
C LYS A 281 22.72 -12.34 8.63
N LEU A 282 23.57 -11.40 8.31
CA LEU A 282 23.29 -10.40 7.28
C LEU A 282 23.61 -11.01 5.91
N LYS A 283 22.85 -10.62 4.89
CA LYS A 283 23.17 -10.96 3.51
C LYS A 283 24.54 -10.38 3.17
N LYS A 284 25.38 -11.17 2.55
CA LYS A 284 26.62 -10.67 1.95
C LYS A 284 26.21 -9.76 0.79
N ASN A 285 26.74 -8.54 0.80
CA ASN A 285 26.58 -7.60 -0.33
C ASN A 285 27.34 -8.11 -1.55
#